data_8fb248203d9d228560c4062c320c87ae
#
_entry.id   8fb248203d9d228560c4062c320c87ae
#
_cell.length_a   1.000
_cell.length_b   1.000
_cell.length_c   1.000
_cell.angle_alpha   90.00
_cell.angle_beta   90.00
_cell.angle_gamma   90.00
#
_symmetry.space_group_name_H-M   'P 1'
#
loop_
_entity.id
_entity.type
_entity.pdbx_description
1 polymer ?
#
loop_
_entity_poly.entity_id
_entity_poly.type
_entity_poly.pdbx_seq_one_letter_code
_entity_poly.pdbx_strand_id
1 'polypeptide(L)'
;MPSSLNLPDPIAAYFVADTQGPDQVAQCFTPNAVVNDDDHIFTGRDAIRAWKKAADAKYTCTTEPFSIELIECNHAVKAHVTGNFKGSPLDMKFFFRLERGLIANMEVTV
;
A
#
# COMPACT_ATOMS: atom_id res chain seq x y z
N MET A 1 3.33 14.33 15.28
CA MET A 1 2.07 13.96 15.95
C MET A 1 1.66 12.56 15.56
N PRO A 2 1.58 11.66 16.52
CA PRO A 2 1.14 10.32 16.18
C PRO A 2 -0.29 10.33 15.69
N SER A 3 -0.56 9.50 14.71
CA SER A 3 -1.90 9.34 14.19
C SER A 3 -2.80 8.70 15.26
N SER A 4 -4.02 9.18 15.38
CA SER A 4 -5.03 8.49 16.17
C SER A 4 -5.59 7.27 15.46
N LEU A 5 -5.18 7.03 14.24
CA LEU A 5 -5.65 5.93 13.41
C LEU A 5 -4.99 4.62 13.86
N ASN A 6 -5.81 3.64 14.18
CA ASN A 6 -5.35 2.36 14.69
C ASN A 6 -5.32 1.33 13.55
N LEU A 7 -4.17 1.17 12.93
CA LEU A 7 -3.98 0.24 11.82
C LEU A 7 -3.54 -1.14 12.32
N PRO A 8 -4.05 -2.24 11.73
CA PRO A 8 -3.48 -3.56 11.98
C PRO A 8 -1.99 -3.58 11.68
N ASP A 9 -1.21 -4.37 12.42
CA ASP A 9 0.24 -4.38 12.30
C ASP A 9 0.74 -4.58 10.86
N PRO A 10 0.21 -5.51 10.06
CA PRO A 10 0.71 -5.68 8.69
C PRO A 10 0.47 -4.45 7.81
N ILE A 11 -0.64 -3.74 8.03
CA ILE A 11 -0.96 -2.54 7.26
C ILE A 11 -0.08 -1.38 7.70
N ALA A 12 0.10 -1.20 9.02
CA ALA A 12 1.01 -0.18 9.55
C ALA A 12 2.43 -0.42 9.03
N ALA A 13 2.87 -1.67 9.00
CA ALA A 13 4.19 -2.04 8.49
C ALA A 13 4.34 -1.67 7.01
N TYR A 14 3.28 -1.85 6.22
CA TYR A 14 3.32 -1.50 4.81
C TYR A 14 3.57 0.01 4.61
N PHE A 15 2.85 0.86 5.34
CA PHE A 15 3.01 2.30 5.17
C PHE A 15 4.38 2.80 5.67
N VAL A 16 4.97 2.13 6.65
CA VAL A 16 6.36 2.40 7.05
C VAL A 16 7.32 1.93 5.95
N ALA A 17 7.13 0.71 5.46
CA ALA A 17 7.98 0.15 4.40
C ALA A 17 7.94 0.97 3.11
N ASP A 18 6.80 1.58 2.83
CA ASP A 18 6.62 2.44 1.66
C ASP A 18 7.62 3.61 1.64
N THR A 19 8.07 4.05 2.81
CA THR A 19 9.07 5.11 2.93
C THR A 19 10.50 4.58 2.89
N GLN A 20 10.69 3.27 2.94
CA GLN A 20 12.00 2.63 3.06
C GLN A 20 12.51 2.05 1.74
N GLY A 21 11.63 1.52 0.93
CA GLY A 21 12.01 1.03 -0.40
C GLY A 21 11.37 -0.30 -0.80
N PRO A 22 11.69 -0.76 -2.03
CA PRO A 22 11.03 -1.94 -2.61
C PRO A 22 11.22 -3.24 -1.84
N ASP A 23 12.40 -3.47 -1.27
CA ASP A 23 12.67 -4.71 -0.53
C ASP A 23 11.80 -4.79 0.73
N GLN A 24 11.70 -3.68 1.46
CA GLN A 24 10.89 -3.61 2.67
C GLN A 24 9.41 -3.77 2.35
N VAL A 25 8.96 -3.16 1.27
CA VAL A 25 7.56 -3.32 0.81
C VAL A 25 7.27 -4.77 0.47
N ALA A 26 8.15 -5.43 -0.28
CA ALA A 26 7.95 -6.83 -0.67
C ALA A 26 7.81 -7.76 0.54
N GLN A 27 8.55 -7.48 1.61
CA GLN A 27 8.52 -8.30 2.83
C GLN A 27 7.20 -8.21 3.59
N CYS A 28 6.39 -7.19 3.33
CA CYS A 28 5.07 -7.05 3.96
C CYS A 28 4.02 -7.98 3.35
N PHE A 29 4.34 -8.65 2.26
CA PHE A 29 3.40 -9.46 1.48
C PHE A 29 3.68 -10.94 1.63
N THR A 30 2.63 -11.76 1.46
CA THR A 30 2.80 -13.21 1.37
C THR A 30 3.55 -13.57 0.08
N PRO A 31 4.19 -14.76 0.00
CA PRO A 31 4.96 -15.12 -1.21
C PRO A 31 4.18 -15.08 -2.52
N ASN A 32 2.87 -15.34 -2.45
CA ASN A 32 2.00 -15.35 -3.63
C ASN A 32 1.02 -14.19 -3.65
N ALA A 33 1.31 -13.13 -2.92
CA ALA A 33 0.43 -11.97 -2.82
C ALA A 33 0.21 -11.31 -4.18
N VAL A 34 -0.92 -10.61 -4.27
CA VAL A 34 -1.30 -9.90 -5.49
C VAL A 34 -1.50 -8.43 -5.16
N VAL A 35 -0.91 -7.56 -5.95
CA VAL A 35 -1.18 -6.13 -5.94
C VAL A 35 -1.89 -5.76 -7.23
N ASN A 36 -3.01 -5.08 -7.09
CA ASN A 36 -3.76 -4.52 -8.22
C ASN A 36 -3.69 -3.00 -8.12
N ASP A 37 -2.96 -2.39 -9.04
CA ASP A 37 -2.78 -0.94 -9.09
C ASP A 37 -3.34 -0.43 -10.42
N ASP A 38 -4.51 0.21 -10.37
CA ASP A 38 -5.17 0.78 -11.54
C ASP A 38 -5.31 -0.28 -12.67
N ASP A 39 -5.86 -1.44 -12.30
CA ASP A 39 -6.08 -2.59 -13.18
C ASP A 39 -4.82 -3.28 -13.68
N HIS A 40 -3.65 -2.89 -13.18
CA HIS A 40 -2.40 -3.61 -13.42
C HIS A 40 -2.15 -4.59 -12.30
N ILE A 41 -1.94 -5.85 -12.64
CA ILE A 41 -1.81 -6.95 -11.67
C ILE A 41 -0.34 -7.34 -11.52
N PHE A 42 0.12 -7.39 -10.26
CA PHE A 42 1.48 -7.82 -9.93
C PHE A 42 1.37 -8.99 -8.95
N THR A 43 1.86 -10.15 -9.33
CA THR A 43 1.74 -11.37 -8.54
C THR A 43 3.10 -11.82 -8.04
N GLY A 44 3.21 -12.03 -6.72
CA GLY A 44 4.43 -12.49 -6.09
C GLY A 44 5.35 -11.37 -5.65
N ARG A 45 6.23 -11.67 -4.69
CA ARG A 45 7.10 -10.66 -4.10
C ARG A 45 8.03 -9.97 -5.10
N ASP A 46 8.55 -10.72 -6.07
CA ASP A 46 9.47 -10.14 -7.06
C ASP A 46 8.75 -9.13 -7.95
N ALA A 47 7.52 -9.45 -8.39
CA ALA A 47 6.72 -8.53 -9.18
C ALA A 47 6.34 -7.29 -8.37
N ILE A 48 5.99 -7.48 -7.09
CA ILE A 48 5.64 -6.37 -6.20
C ILE A 48 6.84 -5.47 -5.95
N ARG A 49 8.02 -6.05 -5.76
CA ARG A 49 9.27 -5.28 -5.61
C ARG A 49 9.54 -4.45 -6.86
N ALA A 50 9.38 -5.04 -8.03
CA ALA A 50 9.57 -4.33 -9.30
C ALA A 50 8.56 -3.20 -9.49
N TRP A 51 7.31 -3.45 -9.11
CA TRP A 51 6.25 -2.44 -9.13
C TRP A 51 6.61 -1.23 -8.27
N LYS A 52 7.03 -1.48 -7.03
CA LYS A 52 7.39 -0.40 -6.10
C LYS A 52 8.62 0.36 -6.61
N LYS A 53 9.62 -0.36 -7.12
CA LYS A 53 10.83 0.25 -7.66
C LYS A 53 10.51 1.20 -8.82
N ALA A 54 9.63 0.76 -9.73
CA ALA A 54 9.22 1.57 -10.86
C ALA A 54 8.44 2.82 -10.42
N ALA A 55 7.55 2.65 -9.43
CA ALA A 55 6.79 3.78 -8.90
C ALA A 55 7.69 4.81 -8.23
N ASP A 56 8.68 4.36 -7.45
CA ASP A 56 9.61 5.26 -6.77
C ASP A 56 10.53 5.98 -7.75
N ALA A 57 10.86 5.35 -8.87
CA ALA A 57 11.67 5.98 -9.92
C ALA A 57 10.89 7.06 -10.66
N LYS A 58 9.57 6.89 -10.75
CA LYS A 58 8.71 7.79 -11.51
C LYS A 58 8.20 8.95 -10.67
N TYR A 59 7.86 8.70 -9.41
CA TYR A 59 7.27 9.71 -8.53
C TYR A 59 7.92 9.73 -7.16
N THR A 60 7.97 10.92 -6.56
CA THR A 60 8.31 11.10 -5.15
C THR A 60 7.03 11.47 -4.43
N CYS A 61 6.53 10.60 -3.56
CA CYS A 61 5.25 10.77 -2.90
C CYS A 61 5.34 10.57 -1.41
N THR A 62 4.46 11.27 -0.69
CA THR A 62 4.20 11.04 0.73
C THR A 62 2.78 10.53 0.86
N THR A 63 2.60 9.42 1.57
CA THR A 63 1.31 8.77 1.74
C THR A 63 0.94 8.77 3.22
N GLU A 64 -0.19 9.40 3.56
CA GLU A 64 -0.66 9.50 4.95
C GLU A 64 -2.05 8.87 5.09
N PRO A 65 -2.13 7.68 5.71
CA PRO A 65 -3.45 7.09 5.99
C PRO A 65 -4.23 7.97 6.97
N PHE A 66 -5.52 8.17 6.70
CA PHE A 66 -6.36 8.96 7.60
C PHE A 66 -7.66 8.27 7.98
N SER A 67 -7.99 7.14 7.38
CA SER A 67 -9.23 6.43 7.66
C SER A 67 -9.04 4.95 7.41
N ILE A 68 -9.67 4.12 8.26
CA ILE A 68 -9.69 2.68 8.06
C ILE A 68 -11.07 2.13 8.41
N GLU A 69 -11.52 1.17 7.61
CA GLU A 69 -12.81 0.54 7.78
C GLU A 69 -12.70 -0.93 7.40
N LEU A 70 -13.33 -1.80 8.18
CA LEU A 70 -13.38 -3.23 7.84
C LEU A 70 -14.66 -3.49 7.03
N ILE A 71 -14.48 -3.94 5.79
CA ILE A 71 -15.58 -4.26 4.88
C ILE A 71 -15.43 -5.71 4.51
N GLU A 72 -16.33 -6.57 5.03
CA GLU A 72 -16.27 -8.02 4.88
C GLU A 72 -14.92 -8.52 5.42
N CYS A 73 -14.07 -9.12 4.60
CA CYS A 73 -12.77 -9.62 5.02
C CYS A 73 -11.62 -8.67 4.65
N ASN A 74 -11.94 -7.47 4.16
CA ASN A 74 -10.95 -6.52 3.69
C ASN A 74 -10.90 -5.28 4.56
N HIS A 75 -9.70 -4.74 4.75
CA HIS A 75 -9.52 -3.46 5.38
C HIS A 75 -9.43 -2.39 4.30
N ALA A 76 -10.34 -1.42 4.33
CA ALA A 76 -10.33 -0.30 3.40
C ALA A 76 -9.66 0.90 4.08
N VAL A 77 -8.52 1.32 3.56
CA VAL A 77 -7.75 2.44 4.10
C VAL A 77 -7.81 3.58 3.10
N LYS A 78 -8.16 4.76 3.57
CA LYS A 78 -8.03 5.98 2.78
C LYS A 78 -6.77 6.69 3.19
N ALA A 79 -6.01 7.14 2.19
CA ALA A 79 -4.75 7.82 2.43
C ALA A 79 -4.65 9.07 1.57
N HIS A 80 -4.03 10.10 2.15
CA HIS A 80 -3.77 11.35 1.46
C HIS A 80 -2.39 11.25 0.82
N VAL A 81 -2.31 11.37 -0.51
CA VAL A 81 -1.07 11.20 -1.26
C VAL A 81 -0.67 12.53 -1.85
N THR A 82 0.54 12.97 -1.52
CA THR A 82 1.11 14.23 -1.99
C THR A 82 2.43 13.94 -2.68
N GLY A 83 2.67 14.53 -3.83
CA GLY A 83 3.92 14.28 -4.53
C GLY A 83 4.04 15.09 -5.81
N ASN A 84 5.00 14.68 -6.64
CA ASN A 84 5.35 15.38 -7.88
C ASN A 84 4.58 14.84 -9.09
N PHE A 85 3.46 14.18 -8.87
CA PHE A 85 2.62 13.68 -9.94
C PHE A 85 1.51 14.68 -10.30
N LYS A 86 1.03 14.57 -11.52
CA LYS A 86 -0.08 15.40 -11.98
C LYS A 86 -1.35 15.02 -11.23
N GLY A 87 -2.02 16.02 -10.64
CA GLY A 87 -3.22 15.80 -9.84
C GLY A 87 -2.99 15.79 -8.34
N SER A 88 -1.73 15.90 -7.90
CA SER A 88 -1.40 16.00 -6.48
C SER A 88 -1.97 17.29 -5.87
N PRO A 89 -2.50 17.28 -4.62
CA PRO A 89 -2.68 16.10 -3.76
C PRO A 89 -3.91 15.30 -4.15
N LEU A 90 -3.93 14.02 -3.77
CA LEU A 90 -4.99 13.10 -4.17
C LEU A 90 -5.26 12.12 -3.03
N ASP A 91 -6.54 11.87 -2.75
CA ASP A 91 -6.92 10.83 -1.80
C ASP A 91 -7.06 9.52 -2.54
N MET A 92 -6.40 8.49 -2.04
CA MET A 92 -6.43 7.16 -2.63
C MET A 92 -6.99 6.14 -1.65
N LYS A 93 -7.53 5.07 -2.18
CA LYS A 93 -8.08 3.96 -1.40
C LYS A 93 -7.19 2.74 -1.57
N PHE A 94 -6.91 2.10 -0.43
CA PHE A 94 -6.12 0.88 -0.38
C PHE A 94 -6.99 -0.19 0.26
N PHE A 95 -7.19 -1.31 -0.44
CA PHE A 95 -7.95 -2.43 0.09
C PHE A 95 -6.97 -3.56 0.39
N PHE A 96 -6.92 -3.99 1.65
CA PHE A 96 -5.98 -5.01 2.10
C PHE A 96 -6.72 -6.26 2.53
N ARG A 97 -6.26 -7.42 2.07
CA ARG A 97 -6.64 -8.70 2.65
C ARG A 97 -5.41 -9.29 3.33
N LEU A 98 -5.54 -9.60 4.60
CA LEU A 98 -4.43 -10.07 5.43
C LEU A 98 -4.48 -11.59 5.58
N GLU A 99 -3.31 -12.19 5.69
CA GLU A 99 -3.16 -13.63 5.88
C GLU A 99 -1.88 -13.90 6.68
N ARG A 100 -2.03 -14.53 7.84
CA ARG A 100 -0.90 -14.94 8.68
C ARG A 100 0.06 -13.80 9.02
N GLY A 101 -0.49 -12.63 9.31
CA GLY A 101 0.32 -11.47 9.68
C GLY A 101 0.97 -10.74 8.53
N LEU A 102 0.62 -11.09 7.29
CA LEU A 102 1.14 -10.44 6.08
C LEU A 102 -0.02 -10.03 5.18
N ILE A 103 0.29 -9.27 4.15
CA ILE A 103 -0.70 -8.83 3.18
C ILE A 103 -0.76 -9.86 2.05
N ALA A 104 -1.94 -10.45 1.83
CA ALA A 104 -2.16 -11.40 0.76
C ALA A 104 -2.67 -10.74 -0.52
N ASN A 105 -3.36 -9.62 -0.37
CA ASN A 105 -3.90 -8.88 -1.53
C ASN A 105 -3.97 -7.40 -1.17
N MET A 106 -3.59 -6.55 -2.10
CA MET A 106 -3.73 -5.11 -1.96
C MET A 106 -4.23 -4.53 -3.28
N GLU A 107 -5.29 -3.75 -3.20
CA GLU A 107 -5.80 -3.02 -4.36
C GLU A 107 -5.69 -1.53 -4.08
N VAL A 108 -5.14 -0.79 -5.05
CA VAL A 108 -4.97 0.66 -4.95
C VAL A 108 -5.82 1.31 -6.03
N THR A 109 -6.64 2.27 -5.62
CA THR A 109 -7.51 2.99 -6.54
C THR A 109 -7.76 4.42 -6.04
N VAL A 110 -8.36 5.21 -6.87
CA VAL A 110 -8.70 6.61 -6.54
C VAL A 110 -10.13 6.70 -6.01
#